data_ee7d3041006b729c919a387f64e4b1e7
#
_entry.id   ee7d3041006b729c919a387f64e4b1e7
#
_cell.length_a   1.000
_cell.length_b   1.000
_cell.length_c   1.000
_cell.angle_alpha   90.00
_cell.angle_beta   90.00
_cell.angle_gamma   90.00
#
_symmetry.space_group_name_H-M   'P 1'
#
loop_
_entity.id
_entity.type
_entity.pdbx_description
1 polymer ?
#
loop_
_entity_poly.entity_id
_entity_poly.type
_entity_poly.pdbx_seq_one_letter_code
_entity_poly.pdbx_strand_id
1 'polypeptide(L)'
;DLPPERRRQTLRTPALRDDNLRPSAEIIAEETARMFAGLGDGGEMDLLEFTTELTIYTSSACLIGREFREHLGPEFARAYHELERGTDAVGFLNSSLDTRAFRVRDQARERLVEMIERIIAERRNSGGEHEDMLAALLAMNKEGKPRFSTAQITGVLVSTMFAGHHTSSATSAWTLIELLRNPHEMERVQEELVALYADGREVSYQALREMPRLENSIKETLRLHPPLIMLLRTALED
;
A
#
# COMPACT_ATOMS: atom_id res chain seq x y z
N ASP A 1 -20.55 -4.83 -8.64
CA ASP A 1 -20.49 -3.39 -8.90
C ASP A 1 -21.28 -2.62 -7.85
N LEU A 2 -20.60 -1.76 -7.09
CA LEU A 2 -21.23 -0.87 -6.13
C LEU A 2 -21.80 0.35 -6.87
N PRO A 3 -23.03 0.81 -6.54
CA PRO A 3 -23.57 2.06 -7.08
C PRO A 3 -22.61 3.24 -6.80
N PRO A 4 -22.59 4.28 -7.67
CA PRO A 4 -21.67 5.42 -7.56
C PRO A 4 -21.66 6.11 -6.18
N GLU A 5 -22.83 6.24 -5.56
CA GLU A 5 -22.98 6.82 -4.22
C GLU A 5 -22.30 5.98 -3.13
N ARG A 6 -22.34 4.66 -3.25
CA ARG A 6 -21.66 3.76 -2.31
C ARG A 6 -20.14 3.77 -2.52
N ARG A 7 -19.65 3.94 -3.77
CA ARG A 7 -18.22 4.12 -4.05
C ARG A 7 -17.68 5.38 -3.36
N ARG A 8 -18.40 6.50 -3.43
CA ARG A 8 -18.02 7.75 -2.73
C ARG A 8 -17.99 7.61 -1.20
N GLN A 9 -18.91 6.83 -0.62
CA GLN A 9 -18.94 6.58 0.82
C GLN A 9 -17.83 5.65 1.28
N THR A 10 -17.36 4.72 0.43
CA THR A 10 -16.26 3.81 0.75
C THR A 10 -14.92 4.56 0.83
N LEU A 11 -14.70 5.56 -0.04
CA LEU A 11 -13.51 6.42 -0.05
C LEU A 11 -13.43 7.40 1.14
N ARG A 12 -14.55 7.63 1.86
CA ARG A 12 -14.59 8.41 3.13
C ARG A 12 -14.49 7.48 4.34
N THR A 13 -13.75 6.41 4.23
CA THR A 13 -13.64 5.40 5.28
C THR A 13 -12.91 5.97 6.49
N PRO A 14 -13.46 5.86 7.70
CA PRO A 14 -12.79 6.28 8.93
C PRO A 14 -11.39 5.65 9.09
N ALA A 15 -11.16 4.47 8.50
CA ALA A 15 -9.89 3.77 8.51
C ALA A 15 -8.70 4.55 7.88
N LEU A 16 -8.98 5.56 7.03
CA LEU A 16 -7.95 6.42 6.41
C LEU A 16 -7.79 7.78 7.12
N ARG A 17 -8.27 7.91 8.36
CA ARG A 17 -8.03 9.11 9.17
C ARG A 17 -6.64 9.08 9.78
N ASP A 18 -6.09 10.25 10.03
CA ASP A 18 -4.75 10.46 10.61
C ASP A 18 -4.48 9.60 11.85
N ASP A 19 -5.47 9.46 12.74
CA ASP A 19 -5.34 8.67 13.96
C ASP A 19 -5.09 7.17 13.67
N ASN A 20 -5.69 6.64 12.61
CA ASN A 20 -5.51 5.25 12.18
C ASN A 20 -4.24 5.06 11.33
N LEU A 21 -3.63 6.15 10.85
CA LEU A 21 -2.38 6.10 10.08
C LEU A 21 -1.12 6.22 10.94
N ARG A 22 -1.26 6.69 12.19
CA ARG A 22 -0.12 6.83 13.11
C ARG A 22 0.65 5.52 13.35
N PRO A 23 -0.02 4.40 13.64
CA PRO A 23 0.67 3.11 13.80
C PRO A 23 1.40 2.63 12.56
N SER A 24 0.96 3.07 11.37
CA SER A 24 1.59 2.71 10.11
C SER A 24 3.04 3.22 9.99
N ALA A 25 3.38 4.34 10.64
CA ALA A 25 4.74 4.87 10.60
C ALA A 25 5.75 3.92 11.26
N GLU A 26 5.38 3.33 12.39
CA GLU A 26 6.19 2.34 13.11
C GLU A 26 6.32 1.05 12.30
N ILE A 27 5.21 0.56 11.74
CA ILE A 27 5.19 -0.64 10.89
C ILE A 27 6.11 -0.45 9.67
N ILE A 28 6.03 0.69 9.00
CA ILE A 28 6.87 1.00 7.84
C ILE A 28 8.35 1.06 8.25
N ALA A 29 8.66 1.68 9.38
CA ALA A 29 10.04 1.76 9.89
C ALA A 29 10.59 0.36 10.20
N GLU A 30 9.82 -0.50 10.87
CA GLU A 30 10.22 -1.88 11.19
C GLU A 30 10.44 -2.73 9.92
N GLU A 31 9.52 -2.69 8.95
CA GLU A 31 9.67 -3.44 7.71
C GLU A 31 10.86 -2.95 6.89
N THR A 32 11.08 -1.63 6.86
CA THR A 32 12.24 -1.03 6.21
C THR A 32 13.53 -1.51 6.87
N ALA A 33 13.63 -1.42 8.21
CA ALA A 33 14.79 -1.89 8.95
C ALA A 33 15.06 -3.39 8.73
N ARG A 34 14.02 -4.22 8.69
CA ARG A 34 14.10 -5.67 8.43
C ARG A 34 14.67 -5.95 7.05
N MET A 35 14.24 -5.23 6.01
CA MET A 35 14.77 -5.39 4.65
C MET A 35 16.21 -4.91 4.53
N PHE A 36 16.55 -3.78 5.14
CA PHE A 36 17.92 -3.27 5.14
C PHE A 36 18.90 -4.16 5.93
N ALA A 37 18.44 -4.84 6.99
CA ALA A 37 19.28 -5.79 7.74
C ALA A 37 19.77 -6.98 6.90
N GLY A 38 19.10 -7.29 5.79
CA GLY A 38 19.52 -8.31 4.82
C GLY A 38 20.57 -7.82 3.81
N LEU A 39 20.86 -6.51 3.78
CA LEU A 39 21.85 -5.96 2.87
C LEU A 39 23.23 -5.97 3.55
N GLY A 40 24.29 -6.31 2.77
CA GLY A 40 25.66 -6.20 3.22
C GLY A 40 26.22 -4.78 3.10
N ASP A 41 27.52 -4.63 3.40
CA ASP A 41 28.22 -3.33 3.35
C ASP A 41 28.42 -2.79 1.92
N GLY A 42 28.10 -3.57 0.90
CA GLY A 42 28.18 -3.17 -0.51
C GLY A 42 27.68 -4.28 -1.43
N GLY A 43 27.29 -3.88 -2.65
CA GLY A 43 26.75 -4.79 -3.64
C GLY A 43 25.95 -4.06 -4.72
N GLU A 44 25.24 -4.83 -5.53
CA GLU A 44 24.31 -4.33 -6.53
C GLU A 44 22.91 -4.79 -6.18
N MET A 45 21.92 -3.90 -6.36
CA MET A 45 20.51 -4.24 -6.22
C MET A 45 19.70 -3.60 -7.35
N ASP A 46 18.61 -4.25 -7.74
CA ASP A 46 17.55 -3.61 -8.51
C ASP A 46 16.71 -2.74 -7.56
N LEU A 47 16.85 -1.43 -7.69
CA LEU A 47 16.17 -0.49 -6.79
C LEU A 47 14.65 -0.54 -6.93
N LEU A 48 14.14 -0.77 -8.15
CA LEU A 48 12.70 -0.86 -8.36
C LEU A 48 12.14 -2.15 -7.76
N GLU A 49 12.83 -3.27 -7.92
CA GLU A 49 12.45 -4.55 -7.31
C GLU A 49 12.46 -4.44 -5.79
N PHE A 50 13.51 -3.86 -5.20
CA PHE A 50 13.60 -3.63 -3.76
C PHE A 50 12.47 -2.75 -3.22
N THR A 51 12.20 -1.60 -3.84
CA THR A 51 11.12 -0.71 -3.40
C THR A 51 9.74 -1.32 -3.64
N THR A 52 9.58 -2.13 -4.67
CA THR A 52 8.36 -2.89 -4.97
C THR A 52 8.09 -3.90 -3.86
N GLU A 53 9.07 -4.68 -3.48
CA GLU A 53 8.95 -5.66 -2.39
C GLU A 53 8.66 -4.97 -1.05
N LEU A 54 9.39 -3.91 -0.72
CA LEU A 54 9.18 -3.10 0.48
C LEU A 54 7.73 -2.57 0.56
N THR A 55 7.19 -2.05 -0.54
CA THR A 55 5.82 -1.51 -0.55
C THR A 55 4.75 -2.58 -0.45
N ILE A 56 4.98 -3.79 -0.95
CA ILE A 56 4.08 -4.94 -0.72
C ILE A 56 4.07 -5.30 0.77
N TYR A 57 5.22 -5.40 1.39
CA TYR A 57 5.32 -5.77 2.81
C TYR A 57 4.72 -4.72 3.73
N THR A 58 5.07 -3.46 3.54
CA THR A 58 4.51 -2.36 4.35
C THR A 58 3.01 -2.21 4.15
N SER A 59 2.51 -2.29 2.91
CA SER A 59 1.07 -2.20 2.64
C SER A 59 0.30 -3.35 3.27
N SER A 60 0.80 -4.58 3.16
CA SER A 60 0.13 -5.74 3.75
C SER A 60 0.10 -5.66 5.28
N ALA A 61 1.21 -5.26 5.92
CA ALA A 61 1.28 -5.10 7.36
C ALA A 61 0.36 -3.98 7.87
N CYS A 62 0.31 -2.83 7.19
CA CYS A 62 -0.53 -1.71 7.56
C CYS A 62 -2.03 -1.94 7.30
N LEU A 63 -2.38 -2.65 6.23
CA LEU A 63 -3.77 -2.77 5.79
C LEU A 63 -4.48 -4.02 6.33
N ILE A 64 -3.76 -5.12 6.43
CA ILE A 64 -4.32 -6.43 6.79
C ILE A 64 -3.82 -6.88 8.17
N GLY A 65 -2.61 -6.47 8.54
CA GLY A 65 -2.01 -6.73 9.85
C GLY A 65 -0.67 -7.42 9.78
N ARG A 66 0.10 -7.30 10.88
CA ARG A 66 1.45 -7.88 11.01
C ARG A 66 1.42 -9.40 10.89
N GLU A 67 0.42 -10.06 11.46
CA GLU A 67 0.24 -11.51 11.38
C GLU A 67 0.12 -11.98 9.93
N PHE A 68 -0.66 -11.27 9.13
CA PHE A 68 -0.76 -11.56 7.70
C PHE A 68 0.58 -11.39 6.99
N ARG A 69 1.33 -10.34 7.34
CA ARG A 69 2.67 -10.10 6.80
C ARG A 69 3.63 -11.25 7.12
N GLU A 70 3.57 -11.81 8.32
CA GLU A 70 4.41 -12.96 8.73
C GLU A 70 4.05 -14.24 7.98
N HIS A 71 2.78 -14.40 7.62
CA HIS A 71 2.27 -15.53 6.84
C HIS A 71 2.20 -15.24 5.32
N LEU A 72 2.71 -14.08 4.87
CA LEU A 72 2.82 -13.73 3.45
C LEU A 72 3.72 -14.75 2.74
N GLY A 73 3.08 -15.86 2.37
CA GLY A 73 3.73 -16.91 1.61
C GLY A 73 3.80 -16.55 0.11
N PRO A 74 4.56 -17.33 -0.66
CA PRO A 74 4.62 -17.20 -2.12
C PRO A 74 3.26 -17.26 -2.82
N GLU A 75 2.25 -17.80 -2.15
CA GLU A 75 0.88 -17.92 -2.66
C GLU A 75 0.20 -16.55 -2.78
N PHE A 76 0.31 -15.70 -1.75
CA PHE A 76 -0.25 -14.34 -1.82
C PHE A 76 0.44 -13.50 -2.88
N ALA A 77 1.77 -13.48 -2.89
CA ALA A 77 2.54 -12.72 -3.88
C ALA A 77 2.16 -13.14 -5.31
N ARG A 78 2.02 -14.45 -5.54
CA ARG A 78 1.60 -15.01 -6.84
C ARG A 78 0.20 -14.57 -7.22
N ALA A 79 -0.78 -14.71 -6.32
CA ALA A 79 -2.16 -14.31 -6.57
C ALA A 79 -2.26 -12.79 -6.81
N TYR A 80 -1.51 -11.99 -6.04
CA TYR A 80 -1.44 -10.55 -6.22
C TYR A 80 -0.88 -10.17 -7.60
N HIS A 81 0.24 -10.73 -8.02
CA HIS A 81 0.83 -10.48 -9.33
C HIS A 81 -0.04 -10.98 -10.50
N GLU A 82 -0.73 -12.10 -10.34
CA GLU A 82 -1.68 -12.59 -11.36
C GLU A 82 -2.89 -11.66 -11.51
N LEU A 83 -3.41 -11.14 -10.38
CA LEU A 83 -4.47 -10.13 -10.38
C LEU A 83 -4.00 -8.85 -11.09
N GLU A 84 -2.80 -8.40 -10.79
CA GLU A 84 -2.16 -7.21 -11.33
C GLU A 84 -1.98 -7.31 -12.86
N ARG A 85 -1.41 -8.40 -13.36
CA ARG A 85 -1.22 -8.64 -14.80
C ARG A 85 -2.52 -8.71 -15.58
N GLY A 86 -3.62 -9.06 -14.94
CA GLY A 86 -4.96 -9.06 -15.55
C GLY A 86 -5.67 -7.69 -15.50
N THR A 87 -5.03 -6.68 -14.89
CA THR A 87 -5.58 -5.32 -14.77
C THR A 87 -4.89 -4.42 -15.79
N ASP A 88 -5.22 -4.61 -17.07
CA ASP A 88 -4.64 -3.86 -18.19
C ASP A 88 -5.63 -2.82 -18.78
N ALA A 89 -5.11 -2.01 -19.74
CA ALA A 89 -5.92 -0.99 -20.41
C ALA A 89 -7.13 -1.57 -21.16
N VAL A 90 -7.04 -2.81 -21.64
CA VAL A 90 -8.14 -3.49 -22.35
C VAL A 90 -9.29 -3.80 -21.40
N GLY A 91 -8.98 -4.16 -20.15
CA GLY A 91 -9.95 -4.38 -19.10
C GLY A 91 -10.77 -3.13 -18.74
N PHE A 92 -10.17 -1.93 -18.87
CA PHE A 92 -10.89 -0.67 -18.71
C PHE A 92 -11.84 -0.36 -19.86
N LEU A 93 -11.48 -0.74 -21.08
CA LEU A 93 -12.30 -0.49 -22.27
C LEU A 93 -13.45 -1.49 -22.39
N ASN A 94 -13.22 -2.74 -22.06
CA ASN A 94 -14.25 -3.79 -22.08
C ASN A 94 -13.96 -4.88 -21.04
N SER A 95 -14.58 -4.73 -19.88
CA SER A 95 -14.45 -5.68 -18.76
C SER A 95 -15.14 -7.03 -18.98
N SER A 96 -15.95 -7.15 -20.04
CA SER A 96 -16.76 -8.36 -20.34
C SER A 96 -16.07 -9.31 -21.32
N LEU A 97 -14.86 -9.00 -21.77
CA LEU A 97 -14.10 -9.89 -22.65
C LEU A 97 -13.68 -11.16 -21.90
N ASP A 98 -13.98 -12.33 -22.49
CA ASP A 98 -13.49 -13.61 -21.98
C ASP A 98 -12.10 -13.91 -22.54
N THR A 99 -11.07 -13.33 -21.94
CA THR A 99 -9.67 -13.60 -22.27
C THR A 99 -9.03 -14.52 -21.24
N ARG A 100 -7.95 -15.20 -21.63
CA ARG A 100 -7.17 -16.01 -20.68
C ARG A 100 -6.65 -15.16 -19.49
N ALA A 101 -6.23 -13.93 -19.77
CA ALA A 101 -5.74 -13.00 -18.74
C ALA A 101 -6.84 -12.67 -17.72
N PHE A 102 -8.08 -12.43 -18.18
CA PHE A 102 -9.19 -12.12 -17.29
C PHE A 102 -9.63 -13.32 -16.45
N ARG A 103 -9.60 -14.53 -17.01
CA ARG A 103 -9.85 -15.75 -16.21
C ARG A 103 -8.79 -15.94 -15.12
N VAL A 104 -7.51 -15.71 -15.42
CA VAL A 104 -6.43 -15.79 -14.43
C VAL A 104 -6.61 -14.72 -13.35
N ARG A 105 -6.94 -13.49 -13.74
CA ARG A 105 -7.26 -12.39 -12.81
C ARG A 105 -8.41 -12.75 -11.88
N ASP A 106 -9.50 -13.28 -12.41
CA ASP A 106 -10.69 -13.58 -11.63
C ASP A 106 -10.43 -14.75 -10.66
N GLN A 107 -9.70 -15.77 -11.07
CA GLN A 107 -9.24 -16.85 -10.19
C GLN A 107 -8.27 -16.34 -9.10
N ALA A 108 -7.37 -15.42 -9.45
CA ALA A 108 -6.48 -14.80 -8.47
C ALA A 108 -7.27 -13.98 -7.44
N ARG A 109 -8.31 -13.27 -7.87
CA ARG A 109 -9.22 -12.55 -6.97
C ARG A 109 -9.96 -13.49 -6.02
N GLU A 110 -10.46 -14.61 -6.50
CA GLU A 110 -11.13 -15.62 -5.66
C GLU A 110 -10.17 -16.15 -4.58
N ARG A 111 -8.93 -16.53 -4.95
CA ARG A 111 -7.92 -16.96 -3.99
C ARG A 111 -7.60 -15.89 -2.93
N LEU A 112 -7.51 -14.63 -3.32
CA LEU A 112 -7.32 -13.54 -2.36
C LEU A 112 -8.50 -13.39 -1.39
N VAL A 113 -9.74 -13.56 -1.87
CA VAL A 113 -10.93 -13.57 -1.02
C VAL A 113 -10.85 -14.71 0.01
N GLU A 114 -10.52 -15.93 -0.43
CA GLU A 114 -10.36 -17.08 0.47
C GLU A 114 -9.27 -16.87 1.52
N MET A 115 -8.15 -16.24 1.15
CA MET A 115 -7.10 -15.90 2.11
C MET A 115 -7.59 -14.92 3.16
N ILE A 116 -8.29 -13.87 2.77
CA ILE A 116 -8.87 -12.88 3.70
C ILE A 116 -9.95 -13.53 4.58
N GLU A 117 -10.76 -14.44 4.04
CA GLU A 117 -11.75 -15.18 4.83
C GLU A 117 -11.10 -16.02 5.94
N ARG A 118 -9.98 -16.67 5.64
CA ARG A 118 -9.20 -17.42 6.65
C ARG A 118 -8.73 -16.50 7.78
N ILE A 119 -8.14 -15.35 7.45
CA ILE A 119 -7.68 -14.37 8.43
C ILE A 119 -8.83 -13.86 9.29
N ILE A 120 -9.98 -13.53 8.69
CA ILE A 120 -11.17 -13.09 9.42
C ILE A 120 -11.64 -14.18 10.39
N ALA A 121 -11.63 -15.44 9.96
CA ALA A 121 -12.02 -16.56 10.81
C ALA A 121 -11.04 -16.76 11.98
N GLU A 122 -9.74 -16.68 11.73
CA GLU A 122 -8.68 -16.77 12.74
C GLU A 122 -8.81 -15.67 13.79
N ARG A 123 -9.02 -14.42 13.38
CA ARG A 123 -9.22 -13.27 14.27
C ARG A 123 -10.47 -13.40 15.14
N ARG A 124 -11.57 -13.92 14.59
CA ARG A 124 -12.79 -14.19 15.38
C ARG A 124 -12.56 -15.25 16.45
N ASN A 125 -11.68 -16.20 16.20
CA ASN A 125 -11.37 -17.29 17.13
C ASN A 125 -10.32 -16.86 18.19
N SER A 126 -9.35 -16.02 17.82
CA SER A 126 -8.29 -15.56 18.74
C SER A 126 -8.72 -14.44 19.68
N GLY A 127 -9.75 -13.67 19.33
CA GLY A 127 -10.31 -12.60 20.17
C GLY A 127 -9.35 -11.44 20.47
N GLY A 128 -8.28 -11.27 19.70
CA GLY A 128 -7.30 -10.20 19.85
C GLY A 128 -7.82 -8.83 19.40
N GLU A 129 -7.29 -7.75 19.96
CA GLU A 129 -7.49 -6.40 19.46
C GLU A 129 -6.52 -6.15 18.31
N HIS A 130 -7.04 -5.63 17.20
CA HIS A 130 -6.28 -5.31 15.99
C HIS A 130 -6.53 -3.86 15.60
N GLU A 131 -5.45 -3.12 15.30
CA GLU A 131 -5.50 -1.70 14.94
C GLU A 131 -5.12 -1.49 13.45
N ASP A 132 -5.69 -2.31 12.56
CA ASP A 132 -5.46 -2.23 11.13
C ASP A 132 -6.73 -1.93 10.34
N MET A 133 -6.58 -1.73 9.02
CA MET A 133 -7.71 -1.38 8.16
C MET A 133 -8.73 -2.52 8.06
N LEU A 134 -8.29 -3.78 8.12
CA LEU A 134 -9.21 -4.93 8.12
C LEU A 134 -10.12 -4.89 9.35
N ALA A 135 -9.55 -4.65 10.55
CA ALA A 135 -10.33 -4.51 11.78
C ALA A 135 -11.33 -3.35 11.70
N ALA A 136 -10.88 -2.19 11.19
CA ALA A 136 -11.76 -1.04 10.99
C ALA A 136 -12.92 -1.33 10.02
N LEU A 137 -12.67 -2.06 8.93
CA LEU A 137 -13.72 -2.45 7.97
C LEU A 137 -14.69 -3.48 8.57
N LEU A 138 -14.19 -4.44 9.36
CA LEU A 138 -15.02 -5.43 10.05
C LEU A 138 -15.91 -4.81 11.13
N ALA A 139 -15.41 -3.79 11.84
CA ALA A 139 -16.17 -3.07 12.87
C ALA A 139 -17.30 -2.21 12.30
N MET A 140 -17.30 -1.92 11.00
CA MET A 140 -18.35 -1.12 10.38
C MET A 140 -19.68 -1.86 10.30
N ASN A 141 -20.66 -1.37 11.03
CA ASN A 141 -22.03 -1.91 11.05
C ASN A 141 -23.02 -0.89 10.49
N LYS A 142 -24.07 -1.40 9.85
CA LYS A 142 -25.24 -0.63 9.46
C LYS A 142 -26.48 -1.37 9.98
N GLU A 143 -27.26 -0.71 10.86
CA GLU A 143 -28.48 -1.26 11.44
C GLU A 143 -28.27 -2.65 12.13
N GLY A 144 -27.15 -2.80 12.84
CA GLY A 144 -26.80 -4.04 13.55
C GLY A 144 -26.26 -5.18 12.66
N LYS A 145 -26.04 -4.93 11.37
CA LYS A 145 -25.49 -5.91 10.42
C LYS A 145 -24.14 -5.43 9.87
N PRO A 146 -23.22 -6.34 9.52
CA PRO A 146 -21.99 -5.98 8.84
C PRO A 146 -22.27 -5.12 7.60
N ARG A 147 -21.58 -3.97 7.49
CA ARG A 147 -21.76 -3.05 6.35
C ARG A 147 -21.26 -3.63 5.03
N PHE A 148 -20.20 -4.45 5.11
CA PHE A 148 -19.52 -5.04 3.97
C PHE A 148 -19.47 -6.55 4.05
N SER A 149 -19.62 -7.24 2.92
CA SER A 149 -19.29 -8.65 2.78
C SER A 149 -17.76 -8.83 2.75
N THR A 150 -17.28 -10.05 3.00
CA THR A 150 -15.83 -10.37 2.89
C THR A 150 -15.27 -10.03 1.51
N ALA A 151 -16.00 -10.37 0.44
CA ALA A 151 -15.59 -10.03 -0.92
C ALA A 151 -15.47 -8.52 -1.17
N GLN A 152 -16.31 -7.70 -0.52
CA GLN A 152 -16.22 -6.23 -0.59
C GLN A 152 -15.04 -5.71 0.22
N ILE A 153 -14.80 -6.28 1.41
CA ILE A 153 -13.63 -5.97 2.24
C ILE A 153 -12.35 -6.29 1.47
N THR A 154 -12.24 -7.50 0.91
CA THR A 154 -11.09 -7.90 0.07
C THR A 154 -10.90 -6.95 -1.11
N GLY A 155 -11.98 -6.55 -1.78
CA GLY A 155 -11.90 -5.58 -2.87
C GLY A 155 -11.36 -4.22 -2.42
N VAL A 156 -11.74 -3.73 -1.24
CA VAL A 156 -11.23 -2.47 -0.67
C VAL A 156 -9.74 -2.60 -0.33
N LEU A 157 -9.34 -3.67 0.37
CA LEU A 157 -7.95 -3.91 0.76
C LEU A 157 -7.04 -4.02 -0.46
N VAL A 158 -7.40 -4.87 -1.42
CA VAL A 158 -6.64 -5.07 -2.66
C VAL A 158 -6.54 -3.77 -3.45
N SER A 159 -7.65 -3.03 -3.61
CA SER A 159 -7.63 -1.73 -4.32
C SER A 159 -6.73 -0.71 -3.63
N THR A 160 -6.69 -0.69 -2.30
CA THR A 160 -5.82 0.21 -1.54
C THR A 160 -4.35 -0.21 -1.67
N MET A 161 -4.07 -1.51 -1.64
CA MET A 161 -2.73 -2.03 -1.91
C MET A 161 -2.25 -1.65 -3.32
N PHE A 162 -3.08 -1.84 -4.36
CA PHE A 162 -2.75 -1.42 -5.73
C PHE A 162 -2.44 0.07 -5.82
N ALA A 163 -3.27 0.90 -5.19
CA ALA A 163 -3.08 2.35 -5.20
C ALA A 163 -1.77 2.77 -4.52
N GLY A 164 -1.42 2.11 -3.42
CA GLY A 164 -0.21 2.41 -2.63
C GLY A 164 1.06 1.78 -3.18
N HIS A 165 0.97 0.61 -3.79
CA HIS A 165 2.12 -0.18 -4.20
C HIS A 165 2.93 0.48 -5.33
N HIS A 166 2.38 0.59 -6.54
CA HIS A 166 3.11 1.12 -7.69
C HIS A 166 3.49 2.59 -7.56
N THR A 167 2.59 3.40 -7.02
CA THR A 167 2.85 4.83 -6.84
C THR A 167 3.98 5.06 -5.83
N SER A 168 3.97 4.34 -4.71
CA SER A 168 4.99 4.49 -3.68
C SER A 168 6.34 3.90 -4.09
N SER A 169 6.36 2.69 -4.69
CA SER A 169 7.61 2.06 -5.13
C SER A 169 8.32 2.89 -6.19
N ALA A 170 7.60 3.31 -7.23
CA ALA A 170 8.17 4.14 -8.28
C ALA A 170 8.64 5.51 -7.75
N THR A 171 7.84 6.17 -6.89
CA THR A 171 8.24 7.46 -6.31
C THR A 171 9.48 7.32 -5.43
N SER A 172 9.55 6.26 -4.61
CA SER A 172 10.72 6.01 -3.75
C SER A 172 11.99 5.75 -4.58
N ALA A 173 11.89 4.87 -5.59
CA ALA A 173 13.01 4.58 -6.48
C ALA A 173 13.50 5.84 -7.20
N TRP A 174 12.60 6.60 -7.81
CA TRP A 174 12.97 7.85 -8.51
C TRP A 174 13.50 8.92 -7.57
N THR A 175 12.97 9.04 -6.34
CA THR A 175 13.51 9.99 -5.35
C THR A 175 14.96 9.67 -5.00
N LEU A 176 15.28 8.40 -4.78
CA LEU A 176 16.66 7.98 -4.52
C LEU A 176 17.56 8.21 -5.73
N ILE A 177 17.09 7.89 -6.95
CA ILE A 177 17.85 8.15 -8.18
C ILE A 177 18.12 9.64 -8.35
N GLU A 178 17.13 10.51 -8.18
CA GLU A 178 17.32 11.95 -8.34
C GLU A 178 18.22 12.54 -7.24
N LEU A 179 18.13 12.07 -6.01
CA LEU A 179 19.08 12.48 -4.95
C LEU A 179 20.51 12.03 -5.26
N LEU A 180 20.72 10.80 -5.73
CA LEU A 180 22.03 10.30 -6.15
C LEU A 180 22.61 11.09 -7.34
N ARG A 181 21.76 11.56 -8.26
CA ARG A 181 22.17 12.42 -9.39
C ARG A 181 22.47 13.86 -8.98
N ASN A 182 21.99 14.28 -7.82
CA ASN A 182 22.16 15.62 -7.25
C ASN A 182 22.85 15.55 -5.89
N PRO A 183 24.16 15.28 -5.80
CA PRO A 183 24.86 15.01 -4.54
C PRO A 183 24.72 16.14 -3.51
N HIS A 184 24.65 17.39 -3.94
CA HIS A 184 24.47 18.53 -3.06
C HIS A 184 23.11 18.50 -2.33
N GLU A 185 22.03 18.10 -3.02
CA GLU A 185 20.71 17.96 -2.38
C GLU A 185 20.66 16.70 -1.52
N MET A 186 21.34 15.63 -1.92
CA MET A 186 21.49 14.42 -1.10
C MET A 186 22.17 14.75 0.24
N GLU A 187 23.27 15.51 0.21
CA GLU A 187 23.99 15.93 1.42
C GLU A 187 23.07 16.74 2.35
N ARG A 188 22.30 17.68 1.81
CA ARG A 188 21.36 18.49 2.59
C ARG A 188 20.23 17.68 3.22
N VAL A 189 19.72 16.66 2.51
CA VAL A 189 18.71 15.74 3.04
C VAL A 189 19.33 14.87 4.14
N GLN A 190 20.55 14.38 3.94
CA GLN A 190 21.28 13.63 4.96
C GLN A 190 21.55 14.46 6.22
N GLU A 191 21.98 15.72 6.08
CA GLU A 191 22.15 16.64 7.22
C GLU A 191 20.83 16.84 8.00
N GLU A 192 19.70 17.03 7.30
CA GLU A 192 18.39 17.17 7.92
C GLU A 192 18.03 15.90 8.72
N LEU A 193 18.21 14.71 8.12
CA LEU A 193 17.91 13.45 8.78
C LEU A 193 18.83 13.16 9.97
N VAL A 194 20.13 13.40 9.81
CA VAL A 194 21.09 13.24 10.90
C VAL A 194 20.76 14.16 12.07
N ALA A 195 20.43 15.42 11.81
CA ALA A 195 20.04 16.38 12.84
C ALA A 195 18.73 15.96 13.55
N LEU A 196 17.75 15.47 12.79
CA LEU A 196 16.46 15.05 13.33
C LEU A 196 16.56 13.82 14.24
N TYR A 197 17.49 12.91 13.92
CA TYR A 197 17.65 11.62 14.64
C TYR A 197 18.91 11.56 15.53
N ALA A 198 19.61 12.68 15.72
CA ALA A 198 20.87 12.76 16.47
C ALA A 198 20.77 12.21 17.90
N ASP A 199 19.63 12.41 18.57
CA ASP A 199 19.39 12.00 19.96
C ASP A 199 18.78 10.59 20.08
N GLY A 200 18.84 9.77 19.03
CA GLY A 200 18.25 8.44 19.01
C GLY A 200 16.71 8.45 18.92
N ARG A 201 16.15 9.54 18.44
CA ARG A 201 14.69 9.66 18.21
C ARG A 201 14.21 8.58 17.26
N GLU A 202 13.11 7.95 17.59
CA GLU A 202 12.48 6.93 16.72
C GLU A 202 11.71 7.56 15.55
N VAL A 203 11.58 6.80 14.46
CA VAL A 203 10.74 7.17 13.32
C VAL A 203 9.28 7.16 13.78
N SER A 204 8.60 8.28 13.57
CA SER A 204 7.21 8.44 13.96
C SER A 204 6.43 9.30 12.98
N TYR A 205 5.11 9.21 13.02
CA TYR A 205 4.23 10.07 12.22
C TYR A 205 4.51 11.56 12.42
N GLN A 206 4.90 11.97 13.65
CA GLN A 206 5.25 13.36 13.95
C GLN A 206 6.58 13.75 13.28
N ALA A 207 7.58 12.88 13.32
CA ALA A 207 8.88 13.12 12.69
C ALA A 207 8.79 13.40 11.18
N LEU A 208 7.84 12.75 10.48
CA LEU A 208 7.62 12.99 9.04
C LEU A 208 7.31 14.45 8.68
N ARG A 209 6.75 15.22 9.61
CA ARG A 209 6.44 16.64 9.40
C ARG A 209 7.64 17.58 9.61
N GLU A 210 8.73 17.05 10.10
CA GLU A 210 9.95 17.78 10.45
C GLU A 210 11.07 17.60 9.42
N MET A 211 10.74 17.02 8.24
CA MET A 211 11.68 16.75 7.14
C MET A 211 11.33 17.54 5.87
N PRO A 212 11.31 18.88 5.89
CA PRO A 212 10.88 19.68 4.75
C PRO A 212 11.75 19.54 3.52
N ARG A 213 13.05 19.23 3.65
CA ARG A 213 13.94 19.03 2.51
C ARG A 213 13.63 17.72 1.80
N LEU A 214 13.51 16.63 2.55
CA LEU A 214 13.09 15.34 2.00
C LEU A 214 11.71 15.45 1.36
N GLU A 215 10.76 16.13 2.01
CA GLU A 215 9.41 16.37 1.46
C GLU A 215 9.49 17.12 0.12
N ASN A 216 10.31 18.17 0.02
CA ASN A 216 10.49 18.94 -1.21
C ASN A 216 11.18 18.12 -2.31
N SER A 217 12.14 17.27 -1.96
CA SER A 217 12.79 16.35 -2.90
C SER A 217 11.80 15.35 -3.49
N ILE A 218 10.87 14.81 -2.65
CA ILE A 218 9.80 13.94 -3.12
C ILE A 218 8.84 14.71 -4.04
N LYS A 219 8.45 15.93 -3.69
CA LYS A 219 7.57 16.77 -4.52
C LYS A 219 8.20 17.08 -5.87
N GLU A 220 9.50 17.38 -5.91
CA GLU A 220 10.22 17.62 -7.16
C GLU A 220 10.35 16.33 -7.99
N THR A 221 10.58 15.20 -7.35
CA THR A 221 10.55 13.89 -8.02
C THR A 221 9.17 13.62 -8.65
N LEU A 222 8.08 13.88 -7.93
CA LEU A 222 6.73 13.73 -8.46
C LEU A 222 6.44 14.67 -9.64
N ARG A 223 7.05 15.84 -9.65
CA ARG A 223 6.96 16.77 -10.79
C ARG A 223 7.68 16.26 -12.02
N LEU A 224 8.87 15.66 -11.86
CA LEU A 224 9.71 15.13 -12.94
C LEU A 224 9.24 13.76 -13.44
N HIS A 225 8.84 12.90 -12.51
CA HIS A 225 8.50 11.50 -12.74
C HIS A 225 7.14 11.14 -12.10
N PRO A 226 6.02 11.72 -12.60
CA PRO A 226 4.71 11.45 -12.03
C PRO A 226 4.34 9.96 -12.26
N PRO A 227 4.01 9.20 -11.20
CA PRO A 227 3.63 7.79 -11.34
C PRO A 227 2.32 7.61 -12.11
N LEU A 228 1.47 8.64 -12.14
CA LEU A 228 0.22 8.69 -12.89
C LEU A 228 0.23 9.92 -13.80
N ILE A 229 0.41 9.70 -15.10
CA ILE A 229 0.43 10.77 -16.11
C ILE A 229 -0.97 11.20 -16.58
N MET A 230 -1.97 10.35 -16.39
CA MET A 230 -3.36 10.62 -16.75
C MET A 230 -4.32 10.15 -15.68
N LEU A 231 -5.37 10.94 -15.44
CA LEU A 231 -6.48 10.60 -14.56
C LEU A 231 -7.77 10.55 -15.37
N LEU A 232 -8.34 9.35 -15.51
CA LEU A 232 -9.62 9.16 -16.18
C LEU A 232 -10.78 9.53 -15.25
N ARG A 233 -11.76 10.25 -15.77
CA ARG A 233 -13.01 10.61 -15.09
C ARG A 233 -14.17 10.42 -16.05
N THR A 234 -15.28 9.91 -15.51
CA THR A 234 -16.56 9.82 -16.24
C THR A 234 -17.53 10.75 -15.56
N ALA A 235 -18.19 11.62 -16.34
CA ALA A 235 -19.31 12.39 -15.85
C ALA A 235 -20.46 11.41 -15.52
N LEU A 236 -21.09 11.58 -14.36
CA LEU A 236 -22.21 10.76 -13.91
C LEU A 236 -23.55 11.46 -14.08
N GLU A 237 -23.53 12.76 -14.26
CA GLU A 237 -24.67 13.65 -14.47
C GLU A 237 -24.24 14.72 -15.49
N ASP A 238 -25.16 15.19 -16.34
CA ASP A 238 -24.96 16.28 -17.30
C ASP A 238 -24.95 17.65 -16.59
#